data_776eb35a0e3eb376b0fea66840264ade
#
_entry.id   776eb35a0e3eb376b0fea66840264ade
#
_cell.length_a   1.000
_cell.length_b   1.000
_cell.length_c   1.000
_cell.angle_alpha   90.00
_cell.angle_beta   90.00
_cell.angle_gamma   90.00
#
_symmetry.space_group_name_H-M   'P 1'
#
loop_
_entity.id
_entity.type
_entity.pdbx_description
1 polymer ?
#
loop_
_entity_poly.entity_id
_entity_poly.type
_entity_poly.pdbx_seq_one_letter_code
_entity_poly.pdbx_strand_id
1 'polypeptide(L)'
;MDIVVIIIIAATCIFSYMGFNNTALFEKYKFNVGAIANRKEYVRLISSAFLHADFMHLFFNMLSLYFFQGVVISFFGEIGFLILYFGSMILGNLFSLQIYKKQPWYSAIGASGAVSGIIFASIAMAPNEISVNFLPGWLFGTLYFGYSVYMMLNPKQWDNLGHAAHLGGAFFGLVYST
;
A
#
# COMPACT_ATOMS: atom_id res chain seq x y z
N MET A 1 1.10 18.98 -8.42
CA MET A 1 1.38 17.89 -7.44
C MET A 1 1.89 18.54 -6.18
N ASP A 2 1.28 18.20 -5.06
CA ASP A 2 1.57 18.80 -3.77
C ASP A 2 2.94 18.38 -3.23
N ILE A 3 3.56 19.26 -2.44
CA ILE A 3 4.92 19.08 -1.95
C ILE A 3 5.06 17.81 -1.08
N VAL A 4 4.02 17.50 -0.30
CA VAL A 4 4.02 16.29 0.56
C VAL A 4 4.08 15.00 -0.27
N VAL A 5 3.42 14.97 -1.43
CA VAL A 5 3.43 13.82 -2.34
C VAL A 5 4.79 13.69 -3.02
N ILE A 6 5.38 14.81 -3.44
CA ILE A 6 6.73 14.82 -4.02
C ILE A 6 7.74 14.23 -3.03
N ILE A 7 7.67 14.63 -1.76
CA ILE A 7 8.56 14.14 -0.71
C ILE A 7 8.39 12.62 -0.52
N ILE A 8 7.13 12.13 -0.45
CA ILE A 8 6.86 10.69 -0.31
C ILE A 8 7.38 9.90 -1.51
N ILE A 9 7.11 10.36 -2.73
CA ILE A 9 7.60 9.69 -3.95
C ILE A 9 9.14 9.68 -3.98
N ALA A 10 9.78 10.82 -3.72
CA ALA A 10 11.23 10.92 -3.72
C ALA A 10 11.86 10.00 -2.66
N ALA A 11 11.35 10.02 -1.42
CA ALA A 11 11.82 9.13 -0.37
C ALA A 11 11.64 7.65 -0.76
N THR A 12 10.47 7.28 -1.29
CA THR A 12 10.19 5.91 -1.72
C THR A 12 11.14 5.46 -2.84
N CYS A 13 11.38 6.32 -3.83
CA CYS A 13 12.32 6.03 -4.92
C CYS A 13 13.74 5.84 -4.40
N ILE A 14 14.22 6.71 -3.51
CA ILE A 14 15.57 6.64 -2.93
C ILE A 14 15.74 5.34 -2.12
N PHE A 15 14.82 5.05 -1.20
CA PHE A 15 14.93 3.84 -0.37
C PHE A 15 14.78 2.55 -1.19
N SER A 16 13.90 2.53 -2.20
CA SER A 16 13.78 1.38 -3.11
C SER A 16 15.07 1.17 -3.92
N TYR A 17 15.66 2.23 -4.47
CA TYR A 17 16.93 2.15 -5.18
C TYR A 17 18.07 1.64 -4.28
N MET A 18 18.13 2.11 -3.03
CA MET A 18 19.08 1.58 -2.05
C MET A 18 18.82 0.09 -1.79
N GLY A 19 17.56 -0.32 -1.68
CA GLY A 19 17.16 -1.71 -1.48
C GLY A 19 17.55 -2.63 -2.64
N PHE A 20 17.41 -2.16 -3.89
CA PHE A 20 17.83 -2.93 -5.08
C PHE A 20 19.32 -3.24 -5.10
N ASN A 21 20.14 -2.36 -4.52
CA ASN A 21 21.60 -2.46 -4.53
C ASN A 21 22.17 -2.98 -3.20
N ASN A 22 21.34 -3.20 -2.17
CA ASN A 22 21.80 -3.62 -0.85
C ASN A 22 20.84 -4.62 -0.20
N THR A 23 21.12 -5.92 -0.38
CA THR A 23 20.33 -7.01 0.16
C THR A 23 20.22 -6.96 1.70
N ALA A 24 21.28 -6.54 2.41
CA ALA A 24 21.25 -6.45 3.87
C ALA A 24 20.25 -5.38 4.34
N LEU A 25 20.22 -4.23 3.67
CA LEU A 25 19.24 -3.17 3.91
C LEU A 25 17.83 -3.68 3.62
N PHE A 26 17.63 -4.32 2.47
CA PHE A 26 16.35 -4.87 2.07
C PHE A 26 15.80 -5.86 3.11
N GLU A 27 16.61 -6.84 3.53
CA GLU A 27 16.24 -7.84 4.54
C GLU A 27 15.97 -7.21 5.92
N LYS A 28 16.70 -6.17 6.28
CA LYS A 28 16.54 -5.46 7.55
C LYS A 28 15.20 -4.71 7.64
N TYR A 29 14.71 -4.16 6.54
CA TYR A 29 13.58 -3.21 6.55
C TYR A 29 12.30 -3.75 5.90
N LYS A 30 12.33 -4.89 5.20
CA LYS A 30 11.11 -5.53 4.68
C LYS A 30 10.16 -5.93 5.82
N PHE A 31 8.87 -5.93 5.57
CA PHE A 31 7.90 -6.55 6.46
C PHE A 31 8.24 -8.02 6.65
N ASN A 32 8.26 -8.49 7.88
CA ASN A 32 8.43 -9.90 8.20
C ASN A 32 7.72 -10.22 9.51
N VAL A 33 6.81 -11.19 9.48
CA VAL A 33 5.97 -11.55 10.62
C VAL A 33 6.80 -11.95 11.83
N GLY A 34 7.80 -12.83 11.66
CA GLY A 34 8.65 -13.30 12.76
C GLY A 34 9.47 -12.17 13.40
N ALA A 35 9.98 -11.24 12.59
CA ALA A 35 10.72 -10.09 13.06
C ALA A 35 9.84 -9.14 13.89
N ILE A 36 8.63 -8.88 13.42
CA ILE A 36 7.70 -7.96 14.10
C ILE A 36 7.16 -8.61 15.38
N ALA A 37 6.64 -9.85 15.28
CA ALA A 37 5.97 -10.49 16.41
C ALA A 37 6.93 -10.93 17.52
N ASN A 38 8.08 -11.54 17.17
CA ASN A 38 8.98 -12.14 18.13
C ASN A 38 10.11 -11.21 18.58
N ARG A 39 10.62 -10.36 17.66
CA ARG A 39 11.73 -9.44 17.94
C ARG A 39 11.30 -7.99 18.19
N LYS A 40 9.97 -7.69 18.05
CA LYS A 40 9.36 -6.36 18.24
C LYS A 40 9.94 -5.28 17.30
N GLU A 41 10.36 -5.68 16.10
CA GLU A 41 10.92 -4.78 15.08
C GLU A 41 9.78 -4.02 14.37
N TYR A 42 9.02 -3.21 15.13
CA TYR A 42 7.81 -2.50 14.63
C TYR A 42 8.09 -1.48 13.53
N VAL A 43 9.33 -1.00 13.40
CA VAL A 43 9.75 -0.14 12.30
C VAL A 43 9.40 -0.73 10.93
N ARG A 44 9.35 -2.06 10.82
CA ARG A 44 8.99 -2.79 9.59
C ARG A 44 7.56 -2.58 9.13
N LEU A 45 6.67 -2.10 10.02
CA LEU A 45 5.30 -1.72 9.67
C LEU A 45 5.26 -0.47 8.79
N ILE A 46 6.31 0.34 8.82
CA ILE A 46 6.44 1.57 8.03
C ILE A 46 7.51 1.40 6.95
N SER A 47 8.70 0.93 7.31
CA SER A 47 9.85 0.89 6.40
C SER A 47 9.64 -0.01 5.18
N SER A 48 8.85 -1.07 5.31
CA SER A 48 8.55 -1.98 4.21
C SER A 48 7.82 -1.32 3.04
N ALA A 49 7.06 -0.26 3.30
CA ALA A 49 6.34 0.49 2.28
C ALA A 49 7.26 1.36 1.39
N PHE A 50 8.49 1.59 1.83
CA PHE A 50 9.50 2.33 1.06
C PHE A 50 10.43 1.42 0.26
N LEU A 51 10.22 0.09 0.31
CA LEU A 51 10.97 -0.90 -0.45
C LEU A 51 10.09 -1.55 -1.51
N HIS A 52 10.65 -1.85 -2.67
CA HIS A 52 9.95 -2.51 -3.77
C HIS A 52 10.77 -3.69 -4.29
N ALA A 53 10.10 -4.69 -4.90
CA ALA A 53 10.76 -5.88 -5.43
C ALA A 53 11.61 -5.56 -6.66
N ASP A 54 11.09 -4.68 -7.51
CA ASP A 54 11.68 -4.30 -8.78
C ASP A 54 11.21 -2.91 -9.22
N PHE A 55 11.76 -2.44 -10.33
CA PHE A 55 11.44 -1.12 -10.88
C PHE A 55 9.97 -1.01 -11.32
N MET A 56 9.37 -2.05 -11.88
CA MET A 56 7.98 -2.00 -12.34
C MET A 56 7.01 -1.91 -11.17
N HIS A 57 7.28 -2.64 -10.08
CA HIS A 57 6.51 -2.55 -8.84
C HIS A 57 6.59 -1.13 -8.26
N LEU A 58 7.77 -0.53 -8.19
CA LEU A 58 7.96 0.85 -7.76
C LEU A 58 7.20 1.82 -8.68
N PHE A 59 7.40 1.69 -9.99
CA PHE A 59 6.80 2.57 -10.98
C PHE A 59 5.27 2.61 -10.89
N PHE A 60 4.60 1.44 -10.85
CA PHE A 60 3.14 1.40 -10.76
C PHE A 60 2.60 1.93 -9.44
N ASN A 61 3.30 1.73 -8.32
CA ASN A 61 2.90 2.34 -7.05
C ASN A 61 2.98 3.88 -7.10
N MET A 62 4.09 4.43 -7.59
CA MET A 62 4.28 5.88 -7.67
C MET A 62 3.35 6.52 -8.70
N LEU A 63 3.13 5.86 -9.83
CA LEU A 63 2.18 6.30 -10.85
C LEU A 63 0.75 6.35 -10.31
N SER A 64 0.32 5.30 -9.60
CA SER A 64 -1.00 5.27 -8.96
C SER A 64 -1.14 6.38 -7.92
N LEU A 65 -0.14 6.56 -7.07
CA LEU A 65 -0.14 7.65 -6.09
C LEU A 65 -0.26 9.01 -6.76
N TYR A 66 0.49 9.23 -7.84
CA TYR A 66 0.45 10.45 -8.64
C TYR A 66 -0.96 10.75 -9.19
N PHE A 67 -1.65 9.76 -9.74
CA PHE A 67 -2.97 9.96 -10.33
C PHE A 67 -4.07 10.19 -9.29
N PHE A 68 -4.04 9.49 -8.17
CA PHE A 68 -5.14 9.50 -7.21
C PHE A 68 -4.98 10.53 -6.07
N GLN A 69 -3.77 11.05 -5.81
CA GLN A 69 -3.51 11.97 -4.69
C GLN A 69 -4.35 13.26 -4.76
N GLY A 70 -4.60 13.78 -5.97
CA GLY A 70 -5.26 15.07 -6.15
C GLY A 70 -6.70 15.08 -5.63
N VAL A 71 -7.43 13.99 -5.80
CA VAL A 71 -8.80 13.85 -5.26
C VAL A 71 -8.76 13.92 -3.74
N VAL A 72 -7.93 13.12 -3.09
CA VAL A 72 -7.82 13.10 -1.62
C VAL A 72 -7.41 14.46 -1.06
N ILE A 73 -6.42 15.12 -1.67
CA ILE A 73 -5.95 16.43 -1.21
C ILE A 73 -7.01 17.52 -1.40
N SER A 74 -7.80 17.46 -2.47
CA SER A 74 -8.89 18.44 -2.69
C SER A 74 -9.99 18.36 -1.64
N PHE A 75 -10.25 17.17 -1.07
CA PHE A 75 -11.26 16.97 -0.04
C PHE A 75 -10.72 17.17 1.38
N PHE A 76 -9.52 16.69 1.69
CA PHE A 76 -8.99 16.61 3.06
C PHE A 76 -7.74 17.46 3.29
N GLY A 77 -7.21 18.11 2.26
CA GLY A 77 -5.93 18.82 2.34
C GLY A 77 -4.72 17.90 2.52
N GLU A 78 -3.53 18.48 2.60
CA GLU A 78 -2.27 17.74 2.74
C GLU A 78 -2.21 16.91 4.04
N ILE A 79 -2.70 17.45 5.15
CA ILE A 79 -2.68 16.74 6.44
C ILE A 79 -3.60 15.52 6.39
N GLY A 80 -4.82 15.66 5.84
CA GLY A 80 -5.73 14.53 5.68
C GLY A 80 -5.18 13.47 4.75
N PHE A 81 -4.51 13.86 3.66
CA PHE A 81 -3.79 12.94 2.79
C PHE A 81 -2.69 12.17 3.53
N LEU A 82 -1.89 12.83 4.38
CA LEU A 82 -0.85 12.17 5.18
C LEU A 82 -1.44 11.16 6.16
N ILE A 83 -2.52 11.55 6.87
CA ILE A 83 -3.22 10.64 7.79
C ILE A 83 -3.75 9.41 7.04
N LEU A 84 -4.38 9.62 5.89
CA LEU A 84 -4.90 8.55 5.06
C LEU A 84 -3.79 7.63 4.54
N TYR A 85 -2.71 8.20 3.99
CA TYR A 85 -1.59 7.45 3.44
C TYR A 85 -0.90 6.57 4.49
N PHE A 86 -0.48 7.17 5.61
CA PHE A 86 0.21 6.45 6.67
C PHE A 86 -0.73 5.54 7.47
N GLY A 87 -1.97 5.94 7.67
CA GLY A 87 -3.01 5.12 8.30
C GLY A 87 -3.29 3.86 7.50
N SER A 88 -3.48 3.98 6.18
CA SER A 88 -3.67 2.84 5.27
C SER A 88 -2.46 1.92 5.25
N MET A 89 -1.25 2.47 5.26
CA MET A 89 0.01 1.72 5.36
C MET A 89 0.06 0.87 6.63
N ILE A 90 -0.14 1.51 7.78
CA ILE A 90 -0.01 0.86 9.09
C ILE A 90 -1.12 -0.19 9.26
N LEU A 91 -2.38 0.16 8.98
CA LEU A 91 -3.50 -0.78 9.13
C LEU A 91 -3.42 -1.93 8.12
N GLY A 92 -2.98 -1.68 6.89
CA GLY A 92 -2.71 -2.73 5.91
C GLY A 92 -1.66 -3.74 6.42
N ASN A 93 -0.56 -3.24 6.96
CA ASN A 93 0.50 -4.08 7.51
C ASN A 93 0.07 -4.79 8.81
N LEU A 94 -0.71 -4.15 9.68
CA LEU A 94 -1.27 -4.79 10.88
C LEU A 94 -2.27 -5.89 10.50
N PHE A 95 -3.10 -5.67 9.47
CA PHE A 95 -4.00 -6.68 8.95
C PHE A 95 -3.22 -7.88 8.38
N SER A 96 -2.16 -7.64 7.62
CA SER A 96 -1.24 -8.69 7.15
C SER A 96 -0.61 -9.46 8.31
N LEU A 97 -0.17 -8.76 9.36
CA LEU A 97 0.39 -9.39 10.56
C LEU A 97 -0.61 -10.32 11.23
N GLN A 98 -1.87 -9.92 11.33
CA GLN A 98 -2.93 -10.74 11.93
C GLN A 98 -3.29 -11.95 11.07
N ILE A 99 -3.40 -11.79 9.74
CA ILE A 99 -3.72 -12.88 8.82
C ILE A 99 -2.59 -13.93 8.83
N TYR A 100 -1.33 -13.48 8.75
CA TYR A 100 -0.17 -14.36 8.62
C TYR A 100 0.57 -14.64 9.93
N LYS A 101 -0.04 -14.38 11.10
CA LYS A 101 0.59 -14.54 12.43
C LYS A 101 1.18 -15.93 12.71
N LYS A 102 0.66 -16.97 12.05
CA LYS A 102 1.17 -18.34 12.17
C LYS A 102 2.27 -18.67 11.15
N GLN A 103 2.69 -17.70 10.33
CA GLN A 103 3.68 -17.87 9.29
C GLN A 103 4.86 -16.89 9.52
N PRO A 104 5.79 -17.19 10.45
CA PRO A 104 6.87 -16.27 10.82
C PRO A 104 7.82 -15.94 9.66
N TRP A 105 7.84 -16.78 8.63
CA TRP A 105 8.61 -16.56 7.40
C TRP A 105 7.95 -15.61 6.41
N TYR A 106 6.64 -15.31 6.54
CA TYR A 106 5.94 -14.43 5.62
C TYR A 106 6.59 -13.04 5.61
N SER A 107 6.82 -12.52 4.42
CA SER A 107 7.41 -11.21 4.17
C SER A 107 6.66 -10.50 3.06
N ALA A 108 6.61 -9.17 3.14
CA ALA A 108 6.00 -8.29 2.15
C ALA A 108 6.77 -6.98 2.03
N ILE A 109 6.59 -6.28 0.91
CA ILE A 109 7.17 -4.97 0.62
C ILE A 109 6.25 -4.19 -0.31
N GLY A 110 6.43 -2.89 -0.37
CA GLY A 110 5.75 -2.00 -1.31
C GLY A 110 4.80 -1.02 -0.66
N ALA A 111 4.64 0.13 -1.29
CA ALA A 111 3.70 1.18 -0.89
C ALA A 111 2.24 0.81 -1.14
N SER A 112 1.96 -0.35 -1.74
CA SER A 112 0.66 -0.70 -2.31
C SER A 112 -0.48 -0.75 -1.30
N GLY A 113 -0.22 -1.04 -0.02
CA GLY A 113 -1.23 -0.93 1.04
C GLY A 113 -1.70 0.52 1.25
N ALA A 114 -0.75 1.47 1.34
CA ALA A 114 -1.05 2.90 1.41
C ALA A 114 -1.74 3.41 0.14
N VAL A 115 -1.21 3.01 -1.02
CA VAL A 115 -1.75 3.40 -2.35
C VAL A 115 -3.17 2.86 -2.53
N SER A 116 -3.46 1.63 -2.08
CA SER A 116 -4.83 1.09 -2.10
C SER A 116 -5.79 1.94 -1.28
N GLY A 117 -5.38 2.43 -0.11
CA GLY A 117 -6.19 3.35 0.68
C GLY A 117 -6.50 4.65 -0.05
N ILE A 118 -5.50 5.26 -0.70
CA ILE A 118 -5.68 6.48 -1.51
C ILE A 118 -6.62 6.22 -2.69
N ILE A 119 -6.46 5.09 -3.41
CA ILE A 119 -7.33 4.73 -4.55
C ILE A 119 -8.78 4.56 -4.09
N PHE A 120 -9.01 3.78 -3.03
CA PHE A 120 -10.37 3.49 -2.57
C PHE A 120 -11.06 4.70 -1.96
N ALA A 121 -10.34 5.56 -1.24
CA ALA A 121 -10.86 6.84 -0.78
C ALA A 121 -11.24 7.75 -1.96
N SER A 122 -10.37 7.85 -2.97
CA SER A 122 -10.65 8.63 -4.18
C SER A 122 -11.91 8.12 -4.90
N ILE A 123 -12.05 6.80 -5.06
CA ILE A 123 -13.23 6.19 -5.69
C ILE A 123 -14.49 6.48 -4.87
N ALA A 124 -14.43 6.41 -3.54
CA ALA A 124 -15.58 6.68 -2.67
C ALA A 124 -16.05 8.14 -2.76
N MET A 125 -15.09 9.08 -2.84
CA MET A 125 -15.39 10.52 -2.93
C MET A 125 -15.84 10.97 -4.33
N ALA A 126 -15.34 10.32 -5.40
CA ALA A 126 -15.64 10.69 -6.78
C ALA A 126 -15.95 9.45 -7.66
N PRO A 127 -17.00 8.66 -7.31
CA PRO A 127 -17.22 7.34 -7.92
C PRO A 127 -17.54 7.37 -9.41
N ASN A 128 -18.11 8.46 -9.91
CA ASN A 128 -18.50 8.63 -11.30
C ASN A 128 -17.48 9.43 -12.12
N GLU A 129 -16.56 10.12 -11.46
CA GLU A 129 -15.56 10.97 -12.10
C GLU A 129 -14.25 10.22 -12.37
N ILE A 130 -13.99 9.19 -11.55
CA ILE A 130 -12.79 8.36 -11.69
C ILE A 130 -13.07 7.21 -12.64
N SER A 131 -12.17 7.06 -13.62
CA SER A 131 -12.15 5.91 -14.52
C SER A 131 -10.74 5.29 -14.51
N VAL A 132 -10.67 3.96 -14.40
CA VAL A 132 -9.43 3.19 -14.46
C VAL A 132 -9.55 2.18 -15.60
N ASN A 133 -8.68 2.27 -16.60
CA ASN A 133 -8.73 1.41 -17.79
C ASN A 133 -10.12 1.32 -18.43
N PHE A 134 -10.78 2.47 -18.62
CA PHE A 134 -12.14 2.60 -19.16
C PHE A 134 -13.27 2.06 -18.27
N LEU A 135 -12.97 1.49 -17.11
CA LEU A 135 -13.97 1.07 -16.13
C LEU A 135 -14.32 2.23 -15.18
N PRO A 136 -15.60 2.45 -14.86
CA PRO A 136 -15.98 3.33 -13.77
C PRO A 136 -15.26 2.96 -12.49
N GLY A 137 -14.82 3.94 -11.69
CA GLY A 137 -14.02 3.72 -10.48
C GLY A 137 -14.65 2.73 -9.51
N TRP A 138 -15.97 2.83 -9.28
CA TRP A 138 -16.70 1.90 -8.41
C TRP A 138 -16.63 0.44 -8.90
N LEU A 139 -16.71 0.21 -10.22
CA LEU A 139 -16.61 -1.14 -10.79
C LEU A 139 -15.18 -1.68 -10.67
N PHE A 140 -14.18 -0.86 -11.03
CA PHE A 140 -12.78 -1.23 -10.84
C PHE A 140 -12.49 -1.58 -9.37
N GLY A 141 -12.89 -0.73 -8.42
CA GLY A 141 -12.69 -0.94 -6.99
C GLY A 141 -13.34 -2.25 -6.51
N THR A 142 -14.58 -2.54 -6.93
CA THR A 142 -15.27 -3.77 -6.57
C THR A 142 -14.55 -5.01 -7.09
N LEU A 143 -14.12 -5.00 -8.35
CA LEU A 143 -13.39 -6.12 -8.96
C LEU A 143 -12.01 -6.31 -8.31
N TYR A 144 -11.28 -5.22 -8.07
CA TYR A 144 -9.97 -5.27 -7.41
C TYR A 144 -10.08 -5.80 -5.97
N PHE A 145 -11.08 -5.33 -5.21
CA PHE A 145 -11.32 -5.79 -3.84
C PHE A 145 -11.66 -7.28 -3.82
N GLY A 146 -12.61 -7.71 -4.67
CA GLY A 146 -12.98 -9.12 -4.79
C GLY A 146 -11.82 -10.02 -5.22
N TYR A 147 -11.01 -9.57 -6.18
CA TYR A 147 -9.78 -10.28 -6.58
C TYR A 147 -8.79 -10.39 -5.42
N SER A 148 -8.58 -9.31 -4.67
CA SER A 148 -7.66 -9.31 -3.53
C SER A 148 -8.13 -10.24 -2.40
N VAL A 149 -9.44 -10.31 -2.13
CA VAL A 149 -10.02 -11.29 -1.19
C VAL A 149 -9.79 -12.72 -1.69
N TYR A 150 -10.09 -12.99 -2.96
CA TYR A 150 -9.89 -14.30 -3.54
C TYR A 150 -8.44 -14.76 -3.44
N MET A 151 -7.47 -13.90 -3.79
CA MET A 151 -6.04 -14.23 -3.76
C MET A 151 -5.50 -14.34 -2.33
N MET A 152 -6.00 -13.56 -1.38
CA MET A 152 -5.64 -13.70 0.04
C MET A 152 -6.08 -15.07 0.59
N LEU A 153 -7.25 -15.56 0.18
CA LEU A 153 -7.78 -16.86 0.61
C LEU A 153 -7.16 -18.04 -0.15
N ASN A 154 -6.65 -17.83 -1.35
CA ASN A 154 -6.06 -18.83 -2.23
C ASN A 154 -4.65 -18.43 -2.68
N PRO A 155 -3.68 -18.30 -1.75
CA PRO A 155 -2.34 -17.81 -2.08
C PRO A 155 -1.64 -18.78 -3.05
N LYS A 156 -1.18 -18.27 -4.19
CA LYS A 156 -0.39 -19.03 -5.15
C LYS A 156 1.10 -18.87 -4.81
N GLN A 157 1.91 -19.93 -5.03
CA GLN A 157 3.35 -19.93 -4.69
C GLN A 157 4.16 -18.84 -5.42
N TRP A 158 3.67 -18.36 -6.56
CA TRP A 158 4.33 -17.33 -7.40
C TRP A 158 3.72 -15.94 -7.26
N ASP A 159 2.71 -15.78 -6.39
CA ASP A 159 2.09 -14.50 -6.13
C ASP A 159 2.78 -13.81 -4.94
N ASN A 160 3.56 -12.80 -5.26
CA ASN A 160 4.30 -12.00 -4.27
C ASN A 160 3.56 -10.71 -3.87
N LEU A 161 2.29 -10.56 -4.24
CA LEU A 161 1.49 -9.39 -3.90
C LEU A 161 0.94 -9.48 -2.48
N GLY A 162 1.07 -8.40 -1.73
CA GLY A 162 0.58 -8.31 -0.35
C GLY A 162 -0.93 -8.07 -0.26
N HIS A 163 -1.78 -9.00 -0.76
CA HIS A 163 -3.24 -8.82 -0.83
C HIS A 163 -3.88 -8.45 0.50
N ALA A 164 -3.41 -9.00 1.62
CA ALA A 164 -3.90 -8.62 2.94
C ALA A 164 -3.60 -7.15 3.26
N ALA A 165 -2.40 -6.65 2.91
CA ALA A 165 -2.08 -5.23 3.08
C ALA A 165 -2.95 -4.33 2.19
N HIS A 166 -3.22 -4.75 0.96
CA HIS A 166 -4.12 -4.03 0.05
C HIS A 166 -5.54 -3.92 0.64
N LEU A 167 -6.09 -5.02 1.14
CA LEU A 167 -7.42 -5.04 1.75
C LEU A 167 -7.51 -4.17 3.00
N GLY A 168 -6.54 -4.28 3.90
CA GLY A 168 -6.49 -3.46 5.10
C GLY A 168 -6.34 -1.98 4.80
N GLY A 169 -5.50 -1.61 3.81
CA GLY A 169 -5.35 -0.24 3.35
C GLY A 169 -6.60 0.30 2.68
N ALA A 170 -7.21 -0.48 1.76
CA ALA A 170 -8.45 -0.13 1.08
C ALA A 170 -9.61 0.08 2.06
N PHE A 171 -9.74 -0.81 3.05
CA PHE A 171 -10.75 -0.68 4.10
C PHE A 171 -10.60 0.62 4.88
N PHE A 172 -9.37 0.96 5.31
CA PHE A 172 -9.13 2.23 5.99
C PHE A 172 -9.45 3.42 5.08
N GLY A 173 -9.08 3.35 3.80
CA GLY A 173 -9.41 4.38 2.81
C GLY A 173 -10.91 4.63 2.70
N LEU A 174 -11.71 3.56 2.58
CA LEU A 174 -13.17 3.66 2.55
C LEU A 174 -13.75 4.27 3.83
N VAL A 175 -13.33 3.79 5.00
CA VAL A 175 -13.83 4.30 6.29
C VAL A 175 -13.45 5.76 6.52
N TYR A 176 -12.25 6.17 6.11
CA TYR A 176 -11.79 7.54 6.28
C TYR A 176 -12.53 8.54 5.37
N SER A 177 -13.04 8.07 4.23
CA SER A 177 -13.71 8.90 3.21
C SER A 177 -15.23 9.00 3.39
N THR A 178 -15.81 8.31 4.36
CA THR A 178 -17.24 8.36 4.72
C THR A 178 -17.49 9.26 5.94
#